data_167f71c392dccd2d80a8a9e63fbd9cf3
#
_entry.id   167f71c392dccd2d80a8a9e63fbd9cf3
#
_cell.length_a   1.000
_cell.length_b   1.000
_cell.length_c   1.000
_cell.angle_alpha   90.00
_cell.angle_beta   90.00
_cell.angle_gamma   90.00
#
_symmetry.space_group_name_H-M   'P 1'
#
loop_
_entity.id
_entity.type
_entity.pdbx_description
1 polymer ?
#
loop_
_entity_poly.entity_id
_entity_poly.type
_entity_poly.pdbx_seq_one_letter_code
_entity_poly.pdbx_strand_id
1 'polypeptide(L)'
;MKDFYKNTLFYYMLAPVVLALWPLFLWLVYLPAVEKGWEREKDYYTRSQPVIEEILSLDPERLHIADSKTPAGQFDYANAVQKVASLQRIPAGNYKLASGMLITTSGQKSQSARVSLKDVNIAQIASFLSTIQLHWPDLQCNTLKVTKRKDSTDSWDADFDFKYYF
;
A
#
# COMPACT_ATOMS: atom_id res chain seq x y z
N MET A 1 56.77 -28.07 -20.99
CA MET A 1 55.42 -27.94 -20.35
C MET A 1 54.30 -27.62 -21.36
N LYS A 2 54.37 -28.13 -22.61
CA LYS A 2 53.39 -27.73 -23.68
C LYS A 2 52.44 -28.85 -24.13
N ASP A 3 52.51 -30.06 -23.56
CA ASP A 3 51.75 -31.20 -24.09
C ASP A 3 50.64 -31.75 -23.18
N PHE A 4 50.40 -31.12 -22.03
CA PHE A 4 49.32 -31.52 -21.11
C PHE A 4 47.92 -31.31 -21.68
N TYR A 5 47.75 -30.34 -22.61
CA TYR A 5 46.47 -30.03 -23.22
C TYR A 5 46.06 -30.98 -24.37
N LYS A 6 46.93 -31.91 -24.80
CA LYS A 6 46.60 -32.88 -25.84
C LYS A 6 46.12 -34.24 -25.31
N ASN A 7 46.17 -34.47 -24.02
CA ASN A 7 45.76 -35.74 -23.44
C ASN A 7 44.25 -35.77 -23.21
N THR A 8 43.52 -36.59 -23.93
CA THR A 8 42.07 -36.82 -23.79
C THR A 8 41.70 -37.20 -22.37
N LEU A 9 42.58 -37.88 -21.64
CA LEU A 9 42.43 -38.21 -20.22
C LEU A 9 42.34 -36.98 -19.31
N PHE A 10 42.98 -35.88 -19.65
CA PHE A 10 42.92 -34.65 -18.90
C PHE A 10 41.52 -34.04 -18.93
N TYR A 11 40.82 -34.09 -20.07
CA TYR A 11 39.45 -33.60 -20.21
C TYR A 11 38.46 -34.47 -19.43
N TYR A 12 38.67 -35.81 -19.40
CA TYR A 12 37.82 -36.70 -18.59
C TYR A 12 37.96 -36.47 -17.08
N MET A 13 39.14 -36.03 -16.61
CA MET A 13 39.32 -35.64 -15.20
C MET A 13 38.85 -34.25 -14.89
N LEU A 14 38.94 -33.31 -15.84
CA LEU A 14 38.57 -31.92 -15.68
C LEU A 14 37.04 -31.74 -15.68
N ALA A 15 36.31 -32.48 -16.47
CA ALA A 15 34.86 -32.39 -16.58
C ALA A 15 34.12 -32.62 -15.25
N PRO A 16 34.39 -33.67 -14.46
CA PRO A 16 33.72 -33.86 -13.17
C PRO A 16 34.12 -32.80 -12.12
N VAL A 17 35.35 -32.29 -12.19
CA VAL A 17 35.82 -31.20 -11.30
C VAL A 17 35.06 -29.91 -11.57
N VAL A 18 34.87 -29.53 -12.82
CA VAL A 18 34.08 -28.34 -13.20
C VAL A 18 32.61 -28.52 -12.86
N LEU A 19 32.05 -29.73 -13.07
CA LEU A 19 30.67 -30.06 -12.66
C LEU A 19 30.46 -30.00 -11.15
N ALA A 20 31.44 -30.36 -10.34
CA ALA A 20 31.41 -30.29 -8.89
C ALA A 20 31.60 -28.84 -8.37
N LEU A 21 32.36 -28.03 -9.06
CA LEU A 21 32.59 -26.62 -8.74
C LEU A 21 31.34 -25.74 -9.00
N TRP A 22 30.52 -26.14 -9.98
CA TRP A 22 29.32 -25.39 -10.35
C TRP A 22 28.30 -25.21 -9.21
N PRO A 23 27.86 -26.28 -8.51
CA PRO A 23 26.97 -26.13 -7.37
C PRO A 23 27.62 -25.41 -6.19
N LEU A 24 28.92 -25.55 -6.00
CA LEU A 24 29.67 -24.87 -4.94
C LEU A 24 29.72 -23.35 -5.20
N PHE A 25 29.88 -22.95 -6.46
CA PHE A 25 29.84 -21.54 -6.86
C PHE A 25 28.43 -20.95 -6.71
N LEU A 26 27.39 -21.68 -7.09
CA LEU A 26 26.00 -21.28 -6.86
C LEU A 26 25.69 -21.14 -5.36
N TRP A 27 26.17 -22.08 -4.55
CA TRP A 27 25.98 -22.04 -3.10
C TRP A 27 26.67 -20.82 -2.45
N LEU A 28 27.91 -20.52 -2.87
CA LEU A 28 28.70 -19.42 -2.30
C LEU A 28 28.22 -18.04 -2.72
N VAL A 29 27.63 -17.89 -3.90
CA VAL A 29 27.16 -16.60 -4.46
C VAL A 29 25.68 -16.37 -4.20
N TYR A 30 24.87 -17.42 -4.27
CA TYR A 30 23.41 -17.27 -4.19
C TYR A 30 22.89 -17.20 -2.75
N LEU A 31 23.49 -17.98 -1.82
CA LEU A 31 23.06 -17.96 -0.42
C LEU A 31 23.18 -16.58 0.23
N PRO A 32 24.31 -15.88 0.19
CA PRO A 32 24.44 -14.58 0.86
C PRO A 32 23.56 -13.49 0.25
N ALA A 33 23.17 -13.65 -1.03
CA ALA A 33 22.24 -12.70 -1.66
C ALA A 33 20.79 -12.86 -1.15
N VAL A 34 20.38 -14.10 -0.90
CA VAL A 34 19.05 -14.41 -0.36
C VAL A 34 18.96 -14.04 1.12
N GLU A 35 19.99 -14.31 1.93
CA GLU A 35 20.01 -13.95 3.35
C GLU A 35 19.88 -12.44 3.56
N LYS A 36 20.56 -11.61 2.76
CA LYS A 36 20.43 -10.15 2.83
C LYS A 36 19.03 -9.64 2.49
N GLY A 37 18.28 -10.36 1.67
CA GLY A 37 16.88 -10.07 1.39
C GLY A 37 16.00 -10.28 2.62
N TRP A 38 16.16 -11.42 3.29
CA TRP A 38 15.40 -11.79 4.50
C TRP A 38 15.71 -10.90 5.71
N GLU A 39 16.97 -10.51 5.89
CA GLU A 39 17.37 -9.60 6.97
C GLU A 39 16.72 -8.22 6.81
N ARG A 40 16.63 -7.69 5.60
CA ARG A 40 15.94 -6.42 5.36
C ARG A 40 14.44 -6.50 5.67
N GLU A 41 13.79 -7.57 5.27
CA GLU A 41 12.36 -7.78 5.53
C GLU A 41 12.08 -7.94 7.03
N LYS A 42 12.94 -8.67 7.74
CA LYS A 42 12.89 -8.81 9.18
C LYS A 42 13.14 -7.50 9.93
N ASP A 43 14.07 -6.68 9.44
CA ASP A 43 14.34 -5.35 9.99
C ASP A 43 13.14 -4.40 9.82
N TYR A 44 12.48 -4.43 8.66
CA TYR A 44 11.23 -3.68 8.46
C TYR A 44 10.13 -4.14 9.42
N TYR A 45 9.97 -5.43 9.60
CA TYR A 45 9.00 -5.99 10.55
C TYR A 45 9.29 -5.57 11.99
N THR A 46 10.53 -5.68 12.42
CA THR A 46 10.95 -5.34 13.78
C THR A 46 10.83 -3.84 14.07
N ARG A 47 11.05 -2.99 13.07
CA ARG A 47 10.87 -1.53 13.19
C ARG A 47 9.41 -1.11 13.15
N SER A 48 8.55 -1.83 12.46
CA SER A 48 7.12 -1.51 12.37
C SER A 48 6.34 -1.93 13.61
N GLN A 49 6.77 -2.97 14.33
CA GLN A 49 6.09 -3.44 15.54
C GLN A 49 5.87 -2.35 16.61
N PRO A 50 6.90 -1.60 17.06
CA PRO A 50 6.70 -0.58 18.08
C PRO A 50 5.79 0.56 17.60
N VAL A 51 5.83 0.89 16.30
CA VAL A 51 4.94 1.91 15.73
C VAL A 51 3.49 1.43 15.72
N ILE A 52 3.25 0.16 15.42
CA ILE A 52 1.91 -0.46 15.47
C ILE A 52 1.39 -0.48 16.91
N GLU A 53 2.22 -0.87 17.87
CA GLU A 53 1.86 -0.87 19.30
C GLU A 53 1.56 0.55 19.82
N GLU A 54 2.33 1.54 19.40
CA GLU A 54 2.09 2.95 19.73
C GLU A 54 0.77 3.45 19.15
N ILE A 55 0.48 3.14 17.87
CA ILE A 55 -0.80 3.49 17.23
C ILE A 55 -1.97 2.81 17.93
N LEU A 56 -1.84 1.53 18.30
CA LEU A 56 -2.87 0.78 19.00
C LEU A 56 -3.10 1.26 20.43
N SER A 57 -2.07 1.75 21.09
CA SER A 57 -2.17 2.34 22.44
C SER A 57 -2.91 3.69 22.43
N LEU A 58 -2.77 4.44 21.33
CA LEU A 58 -3.43 5.74 21.16
C LEU A 58 -4.89 5.61 20.71
N ASP A 59 -5.24 4.55 19.98
CA ASP A 59 -6.58 4.34 19.44
C ASP A 59 -6.94 2.84 19.36
N PRO A 60 -7.37 2.23 20.49
CA PRO A 60 -7.71 0.81 20.55
C PRO A 60 -8.93 0.43 19.70
N GLU A 61 -9.80 1.40 19.36
CA GLU A 61 -10.99 1.15 18.53
C GLU A 61 -10.63 0.84 17.05
N ARG A 62 -9.45 1.16 16.61
CA ARG A 62 -8.99 0.86 15.25
C ARG A 62 -9.02 -0.64 14.91
N LEU A 63 -8.73 -1.52 15.88
CA LEU A 63 -8.83 -2.97 15.67
C LEU A 63 -10.25 -3.42 15.40
N HIS A 64 -11.23 -2.91 16.13
CA HIS A 64 -12.63 -3.26 15.96
C HIS A 64 -13.20 -2.78 14.62
N ILE A 65 -12.70 -1.67 14.09
CA ILE A 65 -13.11 -1.13 12.80
C ILE A 65 -12.49 -1.92 11.65
N ALA A 66 -11.23 -2.34 11.78
CA ALA A 66 -10.54 -3.17 10.78
C ALA A 66 -11.12 -4.60 10.67
N ASP A 67 -11.64 -5.14 11.78
CA ASP A 67 -12.29 -6.47 11.79
C ASP A 67 -13.70 -6.46 11.18
N SER A 68 -14.35 -5.30 11.09
CA SER A 68 -15.62 -5.14 10.40
C SER A 68 -15.44 -5.10 8.88
N LYS A 69 -14.97 -6.18 8.30
CA LYS A 69 -14.83 -6.35 6.84
C LYS A 69 -16.20 -6.18 6.19
N THR A 70 -16.39 -5.07 5.50
CA THR A 70 -17.53 -4.93 4.58
C THR A 70 -17.36 -6.00 3.50
N PRO A 71 -18.39 -6.83 3.22
CA PRO A 71 -18.25 -7.90 2.23
C PRO A 71 -17.81 -7.30 0.89
N ALA A 72 -16.75 -7.90 0.33
CA ALA A 72 -16.08 -7.49 -0.89
C ALA A 72 -17.00 -7.64 -2.11
N GLY A 73 -17.97 -6.80 -2.27
CA GLY A 73 -18.94 -6.84 -3.37
C GLY A 73 -19.97 -5.72 -3.35
N GLN A 74 -20.01 -4.94 -2.28
CA GLN A 74 -21.00 -3.88 -2.10
C GLN A 74 -20.38 -2.52 -1.74
N PHE A 75 -19.16 -2.23 -2.22
CA PHE A 75 -18.62 -0.90 -2.00
C PHE A 75 -19.37 0.13 -2.86
N ASP A 76 -19.95 1.11 -2.20
CA ASP A 76 -20.59 2.25 -2.84
C ASP A 76 -19.99 3.55 -2.29
N TYR A 77 -19.38 4.32 -3.18
CA TYR A 77 -18.79 5.61 -2.85
C TYR A 77 -19.76 6.58 -2.19
N ALA A 78 -21.03 6.60 -2.63
CA ALA A 78 -22.01 7.52 -2.10
C ALA A 78 -22.28 7.23 -0.61
N ASN A 79 -22.53 5.98 -0.27
CA ASN A 79 -22.74 5.54 1.09
C ASN A 79 -21.48 5.72 1.96
N ALA A 80 -20.32 5.40 1.42
CA ALA A 80 -19.04 5.53 2.15
C ALA A 80 -18.75 6.99 2.51
N VAL A 81 -18.82 7.89 1.53
CA VAL A 81 -18.56 9.33 1.73
C VAL A 81 -19.60 9.95 2.65
N GLN A 82 -20.89 9.62 2.46
CA GLN A 82 -21.96 10.13 3.32
C GLN A 82 -21.79 9.69 4.76
N LYS A 83 -21.47 8.42 5.00
CA LYS A 83 -21.24 7.88 6.35
C LYS A 83 -20.10 8.61 7.06
N VAL A 84 -18.95 8.75 6.39
CA VAL A 84 -17.79 9.41 6.99
C VAL A 84 -18.01 10.92 7.15
N ALA A 85 -18.63 11.59 6.17
CA ALA A 85 -18.98 13.01 6.30
C ALA A 85 -19.90 13.28 7.49
N SER A 86 -20.89 12.41 7.72
CA SER A 86 -21.78 12.49 8.88
C SER A 86 -21.04 12.31 10.19
N LEU A 87 -20.12 11.35 10.29
CA LEU A 87 -19.27 11.13 11.47
C LEU A 87 -18.41 12.35 11.80
N GLN A 88 -17.89 13.03 10.77
CA GLN A 88 -17.07 14.23 10.92
C GLN A 88 -17.90 15.53 11.00
N ARG A 89 -19.23 15.42 11.05
CA ARG A 89 -20.17 16.56 11.09
C ARG A 89 -19.97 17.55 9.93
N ILE A 90 -19.64 17.02 8.74
CA ILE A 90 -19.51 17.81 7.51
C ILE A 90 -20.92 17.92 6.89
N PRO A 91 -21.46 19.14 6.71
CA PRO A 91 -22.78 19.32 6.11
C PRO A 91 -22.85 18.79 4.68
N ALA A 92 -24.01 18.28 4.27
CA ALA A 92 -24.20 17.71 2.92
C ALA A 92 -23.93 18.72 1.78
N GLY A 93 -24.06 20.01 2.03
CA GLY A 93 -23.72 21.07 1.08
C GLY A 93 -22.21 21.30 0.89
N ASN A 94 -21.40 20.84 1.84
CA ASN A 94 -19.96 21.10 1.87
C ASN A 94 -19.14 19.97 1.24
N TYR A 95 -19.75 18.91 0.75
CA TYR A 95 -19.06 17.89 -0.02
C TYR A 95 -19.74 17.59 -1.35
N LYS A 96 -18.93 17.20 -2.34
CA LYS A 96 -19.39 16.74 -3.65
C LYS A 96 -18.66 15.45 -3.99
N LEU A 97 -19.41 14.50 -4.55
CA LEU A 97 -18.88 13.24 -5.03
C LEU A 97 -19.10 13.14 -6.53
N ALA A 98 -18.06 12.80 -7.27
CA ALA A 98 -18.12 12.43 -8.68
C ALA A 98 -17.46 11.04 -8.82
N SER A 99 -18.29 9.99 -8.96
CA SER A 99 -17.81 8.63 -9.19
C SER A 99 -17.59 8.38 -10.68
N GLY A 100 -16.46 7.75 -11.00
CA GLY A 100 -16.14 7.29 -12.34
C GLY A 100 -16.77 5.93 -12.67
N MET A 101 -16.58 5.49 -13.92
CA MET A 101 -17.02 4.17 -14.35
C MET A 101 -16.14 3.07 -13.76
N LEU A 102 -16.72 1.89 -13.59
CA LEU A 102 -15.99 0.67 -13.23
C LEU A 102 -15.12 0.25 -14.42
N ILE A 103 -13.83 0.11 -14.22
CA ILE A 103 -12.86 -0.29 -15.23
C ILE A 103 -12.25 -1.63 -14.81
N THR A 104 -12.16 -2.57 -15.78
CA THR A 104 -11.46 -3.83 -15.57
C THR A 104 -10.15 -3.80 -16.35
N THR A 105 -9.03 -3.87 -15.64
CA THR A 105 -7.69 -3.91 -16.25
C THR A 105 -6.96 -5.15 -15.74
N SER A 106 -6.48 -5.98 -16.67
CA SER A 106 -5.71 -7.21 -16.32
C SER A 106 -6.45 -8.15 -15.36
N GLY A 107 -7.77 -8.22 -15.44
CA GLY A 107 -8.60 -9.08 -14.57
C GLY A 107 -8.99 -8.46 -13.24
N GLN A 108 -8.43 -7.31 -12.86
CA GLN A 108 -8.78 -6.59 -11.64
C GLN A 108 -9.78 -5.47 -11.94
N LYS A 109 -10.88 -5.46 -11.19
CA LYS A 109 -11.89 -4.42 -11.29
C LYS A 109 -11.49 -3.26 -10.38
N SER A 110 -11.60 -2.04 -10.88
CA SER A 110 -11.37 -0.83 -10.10
C SER A 110 -12.33 0.28 -10.50
N GLN A 111 -12.64 1.14 -9.54
CA GLN A 111 -13.45 2.32 -9.76
C GLN A 111 -12.78 3.52 -9.13
N SER A 112 -12.71 4.64 -9.86
CA SER A 112 -12.20 5.90 -9.33
C SER A 112 -13.35 6.82 -8.93
N ALA A 113 -13.09 7.69 -7.95
CA ALA A 113 -14.01 8.73 -7.56
C ALA A 113 -13.25 9.96 -7.09
N ARG A 114 -13.82 11.12 -7.37
CA ARG A 114 -13.36 12.40 -6.84
C ARG A 114 -14.31 12.89 -5.77
N VAL A 115 -13.77 13.18 -4.60
CA VAL A 115 -14.50 13.79 -3.47
C VAL A 115 -13.93 15.18 -3.23
N SER A 116 -14.77 16.19 -3.30
CA SER A 116 -14.40 17.58 -2.98
C SER A 116 -15.09 18.01 -1.70
N LEU A 117 -14.31 18.39 -0.70
CA LEU A 117 -14.79 19.02 0.54
C LEU A 117 -14.56 20.52 0.44
N LYS A 118 -15.53 21.30 0.90
CA LYS A 118 -15.47 22.78 0.91
C LYS A 118 -15.77 23.30 2.29
N ASP A 119 -15.04 24.36 2.65
CA ASP A 119 -15.27 25.06 3.91
C ASP A 119 -15.18 24.14 5.14
N VAL A 120 -14.11 23.35 5.22
CA VAL A 120 -13.82 22.41 6.32
C VAL A 120 -12.52 22.78 7.00
N ASN A 121 -12.35 22.46 8.26
CA ASN A 121 -11.08 22.67 8.95
C ASN A 121 -10.08 21.55 8.62
N ILE A 122 -8.79 21.82 8.84
CA ILE A 122 -7.73 20.86 8.51
C ILE A 122 -7.83 19.56 9.29
N ALA A 123 -8.31 19.59 10.52
CA ALA A 123 -8.52 18.41 11.35
C ALA A 123 -9.64 17.53 10.79
N GLN A 124 -10.73 18.12 10.29
CA GLN A 124 -11.81 17.39 9.62
C GLN A 124 -11.31 16.72 8.33
N ILE A 125 -10.46 17.38 7.55
CA ILE A 125 -9.84 16.80 6.33
C ILE A 125 -9.02 15.56 6.70
N ALA A 126 -8.15 15.68 7.70
CA ALA A 126 -7.31 14.59 8.16
C ALA A 126 -8.14 13.41 8.72
N SER A 127 -9.11 13.72 9.58
CA SER A 127 -10.01 12.71 10.15
C SER A 127 -10.88 12.04 9.08
N PHE A 128 -11.38 12.78 8.10
CA PHE A 128 -12.16 12.23 6.99
C PHE A 128 -11.31 11.21 6.21
N LEU A 129 -10.08 11.57 5.81
CA LEU A 129 -9.19 10.68 5.07
C LEU A 129 -8.83 9.43 5.90
N SER A 130 -8.45 9.63 7.16
CA SER A 130 -8.09 8.52 8.05
C SER A 130 -9.28 7.57 8.25
N THR A 131 -10.47 8.09 8.54
CA THR A 131 -11.66 7.29 8.80
C THR A 131 -12.12 6.51 7.56
N ILE A 132 -12.09 7.13 6.38
CA ILE A 132 -12.53 6.45 5.15
C ILE A 132 -11.58 5.32 4.77
N GLN A 133 -10.28 5.52 4.88
CA GLN A 133 -9.27 4.48 4.61
C GLN A 133 -9.28 3.36 5.65
N LEU A 134 -9.62 3.67 6.89
CA LEU A 134 -9.73 2.68 7.96
C LEU A 134 -10.93 1.74 7.76
N HIS A 135 -12.09 2.28 7.32
CA HIS A 135 -13.27 1.48 7.05
C HIS A 135 -13.18 0.66 5.76
N TRP A 136 -12.45 1.15 4.77
CA TRP A 136 -12.27 0.52 3.46
C TRP A 136 -10.79 0.45 3.11
N PRO A 137 -10.07 -0.62 3.51
CA PRO A 137 -8.64 -0.77 3.27
C PRO A 137 -8.25 -0.81 1.79
N ASP A 138 -9.17 -1.31 0.94
CA ASP A 138 -8.97 -1.40 -0.52
C ASP A 138 -9.19 -0.06 -1.24
N LEU A 139 -9.56 0.99 -0.48
CA LEU A 139 -9.72 2.34 -0.99
C LEU A 139 -8.40 3.11 -0.88
N GLN A 140 -7.78 3.37 -2.01
CA GLN A 140 -6.55 4.14 -2.09
C GLN A 140 -6.83 5.62 -2.42
N CYS A 141 -6.18 6.52 -1.71
CA CYS A 141 -6.15 7.93 -2.05
C CYS A 141 -4.92 8.20 -2.93
N ASN A 142 -5.14 8.46 -4.22
CA ASN A 142 -4.04 8.71 -5.16
C ASN A 142 -3.54 10.15 -5.10
N THR A 143 -4.45 11.09 -4.90
CA THR A 143 -4.12 12.51 -4.87
C THR A 143 -4.94 13.22 -3.82
N LEU A 144 -4.29 14.09 -3.07
CA LEU A 144 -4.91 15.03 -2.15
C LEU A 144 -4.43 16.43 -2.47
N LYS A 145 -5.35 17.33 -2.82
CA LYS A 145 -5.08 18.74 -3.00
C LYS A 145 -5.82 19.54 -1.95
N VAL A 146 -5.09 20.29 -1.14
CA VAL A 146 -5.66 21.13 -0.08
C VAL A 146 -5.37 22.59 -0.42
N THR A 147 -6.39 23.43 -0.37
CA THR A 147 -6.31 24.84 -0.69
C THR A 147 -6.92 25.68 0.43
N LYS A 148 -6.14 26.59 1.00
CA LYS A 148 -6.61 27.49 2.05
C LYS A 148 -7.52 28.56 1.47
N ARG A 149 -8.67 28.79 2.08
CA ARG A 149 -9.56 29.90 1.71
C ARG A 149 -9.07 31.21 2.32
N LYS A 150 -9.21 32.28 1.56
CA LYS A 150 -8.73 33.62 1.99
C LYS A 150 -9.63 34.27 3.03
N ASP A 151 -10.90 33.87 3.09
CA ASP A 151 -11.94 34.54 3.84
C ASP A 151 -12.09 34.06 5.29
N SER A 152 -11.35 33.04 5.72
CA SER A 152 -11.45 32.42 7.04
C SER A 152 -10.11 31.95 7.57
N THR A 153 -9.96 31.98 8.90
CA THR A 153 -8.69 31.62 9.56
C THR A 153 -8.37 30.13 9.45
N ASP A 154 -9.38 29.23 9.51
CA ASP A 154 -9.22 27.78 9.44
C ASP A 154 -10.28 27.14 8.53
N SER A 155 -10.44 27.69 7.34
CA SER A 155 -11.32 27.13 6.32
C SER A 155 -10.49 26.71 5.10
N TRP A 156 -10.69 25.48 4.68
CA TRP A 156 -9.94 24.83 3.63
C TRP A 156 -10.88 24.12 2.66
N ASP A 157 -10.47 24.09 1.40
CA ASP A 157 -11.08 23.24 0.38
C ASP A 157 -10.12 22.08 0.09
N ALA A 158 -10.63 20.87 0.03
CA ALA A 158 -9.85 19.65 -0.22
C ALA A 158 -10.46 18.82 -1.35
N ASP A 159 -9.65 18.44 -2.30
CA ASP A 159 -10.01 17.53 -3.38
C ASP A 159 -9.24 16.22 -3.23
N PHE A 160 -9.96 15.12 -3.16
CA PHE A 160 -9.42 13.77 -3.06
C PHE A 160 -9.73 13.01 -4.34
N ASP A 161 -8.73 12.35 -4.90
CA ASP A 161 -8.90 11.35 -5.96
C ASP A 161 -8.71 9.95 -5.35
N PHE A 162 -9.81 9.23 -5.20
CA PHE A 162 -9.84 7.87 -4.68
C PHE A 162 -9.91 6.84 -5.79
N LYS A 163 -9.35 5.65 -5.52
CA LYS A 163 -9.49 4.46 -6.34
C LYS A 163 -9.75 3.26 -5.46
N TYR A 164 -10.86 2.57 -5.72
CA TYR A 164 -11.22 1.34 -5.03
C TYR A 164 -10.94 0.15 -5.92
N TYR A 165 -10.38 -0.91 -5.34
CA TYR A 165 -10.09 -2.18 -6.02
C TYR A 165 -11.03 -3.25 -5.48
N PHE A 166 -11.74 -3.94 -6.41
CA PHE A 166 -12.71 -4.99 -6.08
C PHE A 166 -12.09 -6.37 -6.08
#